data_01b147917f02881a13085f377b18eb15
#
_entry.id   01b147917f02881a13085f377b18eb15
#
_cell.length_a   1.000
_cell.length_b   1.000
_cell.length_c   1.000
_cell.angle_alpha   90.00
_cell.angle_beta   90.00
_cell.angle_gamma   90.00
#
_symmetry.space_group_name_H-M   'P 1'
#
loop_
_entity.id
_entity.type
_entity.pdbx_description
1 polymer ?
#
loop_
_entity_poly.entity_id
_entity_poly.type
_entity_poly.pdbx_seq_one_letter_code
_entity_poly.pdbx_strand_id
1 'polypeptide(L)'
;MELIVYLRCFRGIVLREALRFVHQKERFFSALVRPLVWLGIFAAGFRSVLGVAIIPPYETYIPYEVYIAPGLIAMIQLFNGMQSSLSMVYDREMGSMKTMLVSPIPRWFLLISKLLAGVFVSILQVYAFLIIASLWDIVPPVSGYFTILPALIISGLMLGSLGMFLSSAIKQLENFAGVMNFVIFPMFFASSALYPLWKIEETSEWLYYVCFYNPFTYAVESIRFSLYSQ
;
A
#
# COMPACT_ATOMS: atom_id res chain seq x y z
N MET A 1 -18.70 -30.31 -5.24
CA MET A 1 -18.68 -30.16 -3.76
C MET A 1 -17.47 -29.37 -3.30
N GLU A 2 -16.31 -29.56 -3.91
CA GLU A 2 -15.06 -28.84 -3.55
C GLU A 2 -15.12 -27.32 -3.74
N LEU A 3 -15.62 -26.82 -4.87
CA LEU A 3 -15.67 -25.38 -5.15
C LEU A 3 -16.45 -24.59 -4.08
N ILE A 4 -17.56 -25.16 -3.60
CA ILE A 4 -18.40 -24.54 -2.56
C ILE A 4 -17.63 -24.41 -1.22
N VAL A 5 -16.79 -25.40 -0.91
CA VAL A 5 -15.96 -25.39 0.30
C VAL A 5 -14.89 -24.27 0.20
N TYR A 6 -14.24 -24.15 -0.96
CA TYR A 6 -13.27 -23.09 -1.21
C TYR A 6 -13.91 -21.70 -1.13
N LEU A 7 -15.07 -21.50 -1.74
CA LEU A 7 -15.80 -20.23 -1.67
C LEU A 7 -16.23 -19.85 -0.25
N ARG A 8 -16.72 -20.83 0.52
CA ARG A 8 -17.08 -20.60 1.93
C ARG A 8 -15.86 -20.22 2.76
N CYS A 9 -14.75 -20.91 2.55
CA CYS A 9 -13.51 -20.60 3.24
C CYS A 9 -13.00 -19.19 2.88
N PHE A 10 -12.94 -18.86 1.60
CA PHE A 10 -12.55 -17.54 1.13
C PHE A 10 -13.43 -16.45 1.73
N ARG A 11 -14.77 -16.61 1.66
CA ARG A 11 -15.72 -15.67 2.27
C ARG A 11 -15.50 -15.53 3.78
N GLY A 12 -15.23 -16.63 4.49
CA GLY A 12 -14.95 -16.62 5.92
C GLY A 12 -13.69 -15.84 6.27
N ILE A 13 -12.60 -16.00 5.49
CA ILE A 13 -11.35 -15.28 5.67
C ILE A 13 -11.54 -13.79 5.39
N VAL A 14 -12.14 -13.44 4.25
CA VAL A 14 -12.40 -12.04 3.88
C VAL A 14 -13.31 -11.37 4.90
N LEU A 15 -14.39 -12.03 5.32
CA LEU A 15 -15.30 -11.49 6.31
C LEU A 15 -14.61 -11.29 7.68
N ARG A 16 -13.76 -12.24 8.11
CA ARG A 16 -12.97 -12.11 9.34
C ARG A 16 -12.05 -10.91 9.31
N GLU A 17 -11.31 -10.71 8.21
CA GLU A 17 -10.40 -9.57 8.07
C GLU A 17 -11.19 -8.25 7.97
N ALA A 18 -12.30 -8.23 7.24
CA ALA A 18 -13.18 -7.06 7.15
C ALA A 18 -13.79 -6.69 8.51
N LEU A 19 -14.30 -7.67 9.26
CA LEU A 19 -14.83 -7.45 10.61
C LEU A 19 -13.74 -6.98 11.58
N ARG A 20 -12.55 -7.60 11.53
CA ARG A 20 -11.38 -7.15 12.32
C ARG A 20 -11.05 -5.69 12.02
N PHE A 21 -11.09 -5.31 10.74
CA PHE A 21 -10.85 -3.94 10.31
C PHE A 21 -11.92 -2.97 10.86
N VAL A 22 -13.19 -3.32 10.75
CA VAL A 22 -14.32 -2.48 11.25
C VAL A 22 -14.28 -2.34 12.78
N HIS A 23 -13.96 -3.40 13.51
CA HIS A 23 -13.89 -3.37 14.98
C HIS A 23 -12.63 -2.65 15.49
N GLN A 24 -11.54 -2.64 14.72
CA GLN A 24 -10.31 -1.91 15.06
C GLN A 24 -10.33 -0.48 14.48
N LYS A 25 -11.24 0.37 14.99
CA LYS A 25 -11.37 1.77 14.53
C LYS A 25 -10.05 2.55 14.58
N GLU A 26 -9.26 2.32 15.62
CA GLU A 26 -7.94 2.94 15.77
C GLU A 26 -6.99 2.60 14.61
N ARG A 27 -7.07 1.38 14.09
CA ARG A 27 -6.29 0.93 12.94
C ARG A 27 -6.72 1.63 11.65
N PHE A 28 -8.02 1.83 11.46
CA PHE A 28 -8.55 2.59 10.33
C PHE A 28 -8.06 4.04 10.36
N PHE A 29 -8.24 4.71 11.49
CA PHE A 29 -7.81 6.10 11.65
C PHE A 29 -6.30 6.25 11.51
N SER A 30 -5.49 5.41 12.14
CA SER A 30 -4.04 5.50 12.04
C SER A 30 -3.51 5.31 10.61
N ALA A 31 -4.16 4.45 9.83
CA ALA A 31 -3.81 4.22 8.43
C ALA A 31 -4.16 5.41 7.52
N LEU A 32 -5.22 6.17 7.84
CA LEU A 32 -5.60 7.37 7.10
C LEU A 32 -4.88 8.64 7.60
N VAL A 33 -4.77 8.79 8.91
CA VAL A 33 -4.13 9.97 9.51
C VAL A 33 -2.68 10.11 9.05
N ARG A 34 -1.94 9.00 8.98
CA ARG A 34 -0.53 9.04 8.57
C ARG A 34 -0.33 9.65 7.18
N PRO A 35 -0.93 9.15 6.09
CA PRO A 35 -0.77 9.77 4.76
C PRO A 35 -1.36 11.18 4.69
N LEU A 36 -2.43 11.49 5.45
CA LEU A 36 -3.00 12.84 5.49
C LEU A 36 -2.07 13.84 6.19
N VAL A 37 -1.43 13.45 7.29
CA VAL A 37 -0.42 14.28 7.96
C VAL A 37 0.76 14.53 7.02
N TRP A 38 1.24 13.47 6.35
CA TRP A 38 2.31 13.61 5.36
C TRP A 38 1.90 14.52 4.20
N LEU A 39 0.68 14.36 3.68
CA LEU A 39 0.14 15.23 2.64
C LEU A 39 0.15 16.70 3.11
N GLY A 40 -0.37 16.97 4.30
CA GLY A 40 -0.39 18.32 4.87
C GLY A 40 1.01 18.92 5.07
N ILE A 41 1.96 18.14 5.60
CA ILE A 41 3.34 18.59 5.81
C ILE A 41 4.03 18.88 4.48
N PHE A 42 3.90 17.97 3.50
CA PHE A 42 4.53 18.15 2.20
C PHE A 42 3.86 19.24 1.37
N ALA A 43 2.52 19.33 1.41
CA ALA A 43 1.80 20.42 0.76
C ALA A 43 2.23 21.79 1.31
N ALA A 44 2.30 21.95 2.63
CA ALA A 44 2.70 23.22 3.24
C ALA A 44 4.20 23.51 3.09
N GLY A 45 5.07 22.48 3.25
CA GLY A 45 6.52 22.68 3.30
C GLY A 45 7.20 22.78 1.95
N PHE A 46 6.70 22.08 0.94
CA PHE A 46 7.38 21.94 -0.36
C PHE A 46 6.67 22.64 -1.53
N ARG A 47 5.46 23.17 -1.33
CA ARG A 47 4.69 23.87 -2.38
C ARG A 47 5.47 25.02 -3.03
N SER A 48 6.27 25.73 -2.25
CA SER A 48 7.08 26.87 -2.74
C SER A 48 8.44 26.46 -3.31
N VAL A 49 8.94 25.28 -2.96
CA VAL A 49 10.32 24.84 -3.27
C VAL A 49 10.33 23.88 -4.47
N LEU A 50 9.33 23.03 -4.60
CA LEU A 50 9.20 22.04 -5.65
C LEU A 50 8.03 22.38 -6.56
N GLY A 51 8.19 23.40 -7.38
CA GLY A 51 7.37 23.57 -8.58
C GLY A 51 7.70 22.41 -9.53
N VAL A 52 6.79 21.45 -9.67
CA VAL A 52 7.04 20.30 -10.55
C VAL A 52 6.71 20.71 -11.96
N ALA A 53 7.72 20.66 -12.85
CA ALA A 53 7.55 20.87 -14.28
C ALA A 53 6.60 19.81 -14.88
N ILE A 54 6.15 20.04 -16.11
CA ILE A 54 5.33 19.08 -16.85
C ILE A 54 6.06 17.73 -16.95
N ILE A 55 5.48 16.70 -16.34
CA ILE A 55 6.06 15.34 -16.28
C ILE A 55 4.97 14.34 -16.66
N PRO A 56 5.22 13.39 -17.56
CA PRO A 56 4.26 12.32 -17.81
C PRO A 56 3.84 11.59 -16.53
N PRO A 57 2.57 11.23 -16.35
CA PRO A 57 1.44 11.32 -17.28
C PRO A 57 0.69 12.67 -17.29
N TYR A 58 1.20 13.69 -16.65
CA TYR A 58 0.52 14.99 -16.53
C TYR A 58 0.79 15.85 -17.77
N GLU A 59 -0.26 16.47 -18.32
CA GLU A 59 -0.17 17.32 -19.49
C GLU A 59 0.09 18.80 -19.17
N THR A 60 -0.13 19.18 -17.91
CA THR A 60 -0.01 20.56 -17.44
C THR A 60 0.87 20.67 -16.22
N TYR A 61 1.24 21.91 -15.85
CA TYR A 61 1.89 22.19 -14.59
C TYR A 61 1.01 21.73 -13.42
N ILE A 62 1.56 20.89 -12.54
CA ILE A 62 0.84 20.35 -11.40
C ILE A 62 1.41 20.88 -10.07
N PRO A 63 0.56 21.13 -9.09
CA PRO A 63 1.00 21.35 -7.71
C PRO A 63 1.69 20.11 -7.15
N TYR A 64 2.62 20.32 -6.22
CA TYR A 64 3.36 19.23 -5.62
C TYR A 64 2.45 18.21 -4.89
N GLU A 65 1.33 18.68 -4.35
CA GLU A 65 0.32 17.86 -3.67
C GLU A 65 -0.28 16.78 -4.60
N VAL A 66 -0.52 17.15 -5.85
CA VAL A 66 -1.05 16.23 -6.87
C VAL A 66 0.02 15.20 -7.25
N TYR A 67 1.29 15.62 -7.32
CA TYR A 67 2.40 14.72 -7.63
C TYR A 67 2.62 13.65 -6.55
N ILE A 68 2.53 14.02 -5.26
CA ILE A 68 2.80 13.11 -4.14
C ILE A 68 1.62 12.17 -3.82
N ALA A 69 0.39 12.52 -4.19
CA ALA A 69 -0.80 11.75 -3.84
C ALA A 69 -0.72 10.26 -4.24
N PRO A 70 -0.26 9.85 -5.45
CA PRO A 70 -0.05 8.45 -5.81
C PRO A 70 0.98 7.74 -4.90
N GLY A 71 2.04 8.44 -4.50
CA GLY A 71 3.03 7.92 -3.55
C GLY A 71 2.43 7.64 -2.17
N LEU A 72 1.54 8.50 -1.69
CA LEU A 72 0.81 8.30 -0.43
C LEU A 72 -0.21 7.17 -0.54
N ILE A 73 -0.85 6.98 -1.70
CA ILE A 73 -1.72 5.84 -1.98
C ILE A 73 -0.93 4.53 -1.89
N ALA A 74 0.23 4.47 -2.55
CA ALA A 74 1.12 3.31 -2.46
C ALA A 74 1.60 3.07 -1.02
N MET A 75 1.85 4.13 -0.24
CA MET A 75 2.20 4.06 1.17
C MET A 75 1.09 3.41 2.00
N ILE A 76 -0.18 3.74 1.75
CA ILE A 76 -1.33 3.08 2.39
C ILE A 76 -1.29 1.58 2.14
N GLN A 77 -1.05 1.17 0.89
CA GLN A 77 -0.98 -0.25 0.53
C GLN A 77 0.21 -0.96 1.18
N LEU A 78 1.38 -0.33 1.21
CA LEU A 78 2.57 -0.88 1.85
C LEU A 78 2.34 -1.13 3.35
N PHE A 79 1.81 -0.13 4.06
CA PHE A 79 1.47 -0.27 5.47
C PHE A 79 0.42 -1.36 5.72
N ASN A 80 -0.63 -1.43 4.91
CA ASN A 80 -1.64 -2.47 5.03
C ASN A 80 -1.08 -3.86 4.76
N GLY A 81 -0.26 -4.02 3.73
CA GLY A 81 0.41 -5.28 3.42
C GLY A 81 1.28 -5.77 4.59
N MET A 82 2.10 -4.87 5.14
CA MET A 82 2.93 -5.18 6.29
C MET A 82 2.09 -5.50 7.54
N GLN A 83 1.04 -4.75 7.79
CA GLN A 83 0.17 -4.97 8.96
C GLN A 83 -0.70 -6.22 8.84
N SER A 84 -1.11 -6.61 7.64
CA SER A 84 -1.75 -7.91 7.38
C SER A 84 -0.78 -9.06 7.70
N SER A 85 0.48 -8.88 7.36
CA SER A 85 1.55 -9.85 7.63
C SER A 85 1.88 -9.97 9.12
N LEU A 86 1.79 -8.87 9.88
CA LEU A 86 1.89 -8.87 11.33
C LEU A 86 0.85 -9.82 11.95
N SER A 87 -0.37 -9.87 11.41
CA SER A 87 -1.40 -10.78 11.88
C SER A 87 -1.01 -12.26 11.72
N MET A 88 -0.15 -12.60 10.75
CA MET A 88 0.36 -13.97 10.59
C MET A 88 1.39 -14.32 11.68
N VAL A 89 2.26 -13.38 12.04
CA VAL A 89 3.20 -13.57 13.16
C VAL A 89 2.42 -13.78 14.46
N TYR A 90 1.40 -12.94 14.69
CA TYR A 90 0.49 -13.07 15.83
C TYR A 90 -0.23 -14.42 15.86
N ASP A 91 -0.83 -14.84 14.73
CA ASP A 91 -1.51 -16.15 14.62
C ASP A 91 -0.56 -17.33 14.90
N ARG A 92 0.73 -17.17 14.57
CA ARG A 92 1.78 -18.16 14.88
C ARG A 92 2.11 -18.19 16.37
N GLU A 93 2.32 -17.05 16.98
CA GLU A 93 2.69 -16.90 18.39
C GLU A 93 1.57 -17.39 19.32
N MET A 94 0.32 -17.04 19.01
CA MET A 94 -0.87 -17.48 19.76
C MET A 94 -1.30 -18.93 19.45
N GLY A 95 -0.62 -19.62 18.55
CA GLY A 95 -0.91 -21.01 18.20
C GLY A 95 -2.15 -21.23 17.33
N SER A 96 -2.90 -20.17 16.98
CA SER A 96 -4.08 -20.26 16.09
C SER A 96 -3.72 -20.71 14.68
N MET A 97 -2.46 -20.53 14.27
CA MET A 97 -1.96 -21.04 13.01
C MET A 97 -2.01 -22.58 12.93
N LYS A 98 -1.86 -23.30 14.04
CA LYS A 98 -1.99 -24.76 14.08
C LYS A 98 -3.38 -25.23 13.64
N THR A 99 -4.42 -24.53 14.09
CA THR A 99 -5.82 -24.81 13.69
C THR A 99 -6.04 -24.61 12.20
N MET A 100 -5.42 -23.56 11.61
CA MET A 100 -5.49 -23.35 10.16
C MET A 100 -4.74 -24.42 9.37
N LEU A 101 -3.62 -24.93 9.90
CA LEU A 101 -2.80 -25.96 9.24
C LEU A 101 -3.43 -27.34 9.25
N VAL A 102 -4.34 -27.63 10.19
CA VAL A 102 -5.10 -28.89 10.27
C VAL A 102 -6.33 -28.86 9.36
N SER A 103 -6.70 -27.71 8.83
CA SER A 103 -7.84 -27.62 7.90
C SER A 103 -7.57 -28.42 6.59
N PRO A 104 -8.60 -29.00 5.98
CA PRO A 104 -8.47 -29.78 4.73
C PRO A 104 -8.17 -28.91 3.50
N ILE A 105 -7.88 -27.62 3.70
CA ILE A 105 -7.67 -26.63 2.64
C ILE A 105 -6.17 -26.44 2.39
N PRO A 106 -5.71 -26.40 1.13
CA PRO A 106 -4.29 -26.22 0.82
C PRO A 106 -3.76 -24.88 1.31
N ARG A 107 -2.55 -24.88 1.84
CA ARG A 107 -1.90 -23.72 2.48
C ARG A 107 -1.78 -22.51 1.54
N TRP A 108 -1.48 -22.75 0.27
CA TRP A 108 -1.38 -21.68 -0.73
C TRP A 108 -2.69 -20.91 -0.88
N PHE A 109 -3.83 -21.62 -0.82
CA PHE A 109 -5.16 -20.99 -0.92
C PHE A 109 -5.44 -20.09 0.28
N LEU A 110 -5.07 -20.51 1.49
CA LEU A 110 -5.20 -19.71 2.71
C LEU A 110 -4.35 -18.44 2.65
N LEU A 111 -3.12 -18.54 2.12
CA LEU A 111 -2.21 -17.41 1.95
C LEU A 111 -2.76 -16.40 0.92
N ILE A 112 -3.17 -16.87 -0.25
CA ILE A 112 -3.76 -16.03 -1.29
C ILE A 112 -5.05 -15.37 -0.79
N SER A 113 -5.92 -16.11 -0.12
CA SER A 113 -7.15 -15.56 0.46
C SER A 113 -6.87 -14.45 1.47
N LYS A 114 -5.83 -14.60 2.28
CA LYS A 114 -5.42 -13.59 3.26
C LYS A 114 -4.82 -12.35 2.58
N LEU A 115 -4.00 -12.54 1.53
CA LEU A 115 -3.48 -11.45 0.71
C LEU A 115 -4.61 -10.65 0.07
N LEU A 116 -5.54 -11.33 -0.60
CA LEU A 116 -6.68 -10.69 -1.26
C LEU A 116 -7.58 -9.93 -0.27
N ALA A 117 -7.79 -10.50 0.92
CA ALA A 117 -8.52 -9.80 1.98
C ALA A 117 -7.81 -8.52 2.42
N GLY A 118 -6.48 -8.55 2.57
CA GLY A 118 -5.66 -7.37 2.87
C GLY A 118 -5.71 -6.31 1.77
N VAL A 119 -5.63 -6.73 0.51
CA VAL A 119 -5.77 -5.85 -0.65
C VAL A 119 -7.16 -5.19 -0.69
N PHE A 120 -8.22 -5.94 -0.44
CA PHE A 120 -9.58 -5.39 -0.37
C PHE A 120 -9.70 -4.29 0.68
N VAL A 121 -9.16 -4.52 1.88
CA VAL A 121 -9.13 -3.51 2.95
C VAL A 121 -8.32 -2.28 2.54
N SER A 122 -7.16 -2.48 1.89
CA SER A 122 -6.32 -1.37 1.43
C SER A 122 -7.01 -0.52 0.36
N ILE A 123 -7.75 -1.14 -0.55
CA ILE A 123 -8.54 -0.43 -1.57
C ILE A 123 -9.59 0.47 -0.92
N LEU A 124 -10.33 -0.03 0.09
CA LEU A 124 -11.30 0.79 0.82
C LEU A 124 -10.63 2.02 1.48
N GLN A 125 -9.44 1.85 2.05
CA GLN A 125 -8.69 2.95 2.64
C GLN A 125 -8.17 3.94 1.60
N VAL A 126 -7.72 3.47 0.42
CA VAL A 126 -7.31 4.33 -0.68
C VAL A 126 -8.46 5.20 -1.16
N TYR A 127 -9.66 4.64 -1.34
CA TYR A 127 -10.81 5.45 -1.73
C TYR A 127 -11.23 6.44 -0.63
N ALA A 128 -11.18 6.04 0.64
CA ALA A 128 -11.41 6.96 1.75
C ALA A 128 -10.38 8.11 1.75
N PHE A 129 -9.10 7.81 1.47
CA PHE A 129 -8.05 8.82 1.32
C PHE A 129 -8.34 9.76 0.14
N LEU A 130 -8.72 9.23 -1.02
CA LEU A 130 -9.05 10.04 -2.21
C LEU A 130 -10.24 10.97 -1.97
N ILE A 131 -11.27 10.50 -1.26
CA ILE A 131 -12.42 11.34 -0.87
C ILE A 131 -11.97 12.48 0.05
N ILE A 132 -11.08 12.23 1.00
CA ILE A 132 -10.56 13.28 1.88
C ILE A 132 -9.63 14.21 1.11
N ALA A 133 -8.75 13.68 0.25
CA ALA A 133 -7.82 14.46 -0.57
C ALA A 133 -8.54 15.40 -1.54
N SER A 134 -9.75 15.05 -1.98
CA SER A 134 -10.57 15.95 -2.81
C SER A 134 -10.97 17.25 -2.10
N LEU A 135 -10.96 17.29 -0.77
CA LEU A 135 -11.17 18.51 0.02
C LEU A 135 -9.98 19.50 -0.07
N TRP A 136 -8.84 19.05 -0.54
CA TRP A 136 -7.62 19.85 -0.81
C TRP A 136 -7.37 20.07 -2.30
N ASP A 137 -8.44 20.07 -3.11
CA ASP A 137 -8.39 20.24 -4.56
C ASP A 137 -7.55 19.18 -5.31
N ILE A 138 -7.26 18.06 -4.67
CA ILE A 138 -6.62 16.91 -5.32
C ILE A 138 -7.73 16.04 -5.92
N VAL A 139 -8.18 16.43 -7.11
CA VAL A 139 -9.27 15.74 -7.81
C VAL A 139 -8.72 15.09 -9.08
N PRO A 140 -8.47 13.77 -9.05
CA PRO A 140 -8.15 13.02 -10.25
C PRO A 140 -9.32 13.04 -11.26
N PRO A 141 -9.06 12.80 -12.55
CA PRO A 141 -10.13 12.64 -13.54
C PRO A 141 -11.06 11.48 -13.13
N VAL A 142 -12.34 11.61 -13.47
CA VAL A 142 -13.35 10.60 -13.06
C VAL A 142 -13.00 9.18 -13.55
N SER A 143 -12.42 9.08 -14.75
CA SER A 143 -11.89 7.82 -15.29
C SER A 143 -10.83 7.20 -14.38
N GLY A 144 -9.97 8.03 -13.77
CA GLY A 144 -8.88 7.62 -12.91
C GLY A 144 -9.35 6.81 -11.69
N TYR A 145 -10.54 7.11 -11.16
CA TYR A 145 -11.10 6.32 -10.04
C TYR A 145 -11.41 4.86 -10.40
N PHE A 146 -11.66 4.57 -11.68
CA PHE A 146 -11.90 3.21 -12.15
C PHE A 146 -10.61 2.54 -12.66
N THR A 147 -9.80 3.29 -13.41
CA THR A 147 -8.55 2.77 -14.00
C THR A 147 -7.49 2.46 -12.95
N ILE A 148 -7.55 3.07 -11.76
CA ILE A 148 -6.65 2.78 -10.65
C ILE A 148 -6.87 1.37 -10.04
N LEU A 149 -8.07 0.78 -10.14
CA LEU A 149 -8.40 -0.50 -9.49
C LEU A 149 -7.44 -1.66 -9.84
N PRO A 150 -7.13 -1.95 -11.11
CA PRO A 150 -6.17 -2.99 -11.45
C PRO A 150 -4.78 -2.71 -10.87
N ALA A 151 -4.33 -1.46 -10.91
CA ALA A 151 -3.05 -1.06 -10.33
C ALA A 151 -3.02 -1.27 -8.81
N LEU A 152 -4.11 -0.94 -8.09
CA LEU A 152 -4.23 -1.19 -6.66
C LEU A 152 -4.22 -2.68 -6.31
N ILE A 153 -4.82 -3.52 -7.14
CA ILE A 153 -4.81 -4.97 -6.92
C ILE A 153 -3.39 -5.51 -7.09
N ILE A 154 -2.72 -5.17 -8.19
CA ILE A 154 -1.38 -5.68 -8.51
C ILE A 154 -0.35 -5.16 -7.49
N SER A 155 -0.32 -3.85 -7.25
CA SER A 155 0.60 -3.24 -6.28
C SER A 155 0.32 -3.73 -4.85
N GLY A 156 -0.95 -3.88 -4.46
CA GLY A 156 -1.33 -4.42 -3.16
C GLY A 156 -0.92 -5.87 -2.97
N LEU A 157 -1.06 -6.72 -4.00
CA LEU A 157 -0.57 -8.10 -3.97
C LEU A 157 0.95 -8.15 -3.88
N MET A 158 1.66 -7.33 -4.65
CA MET A 158 3.11 -7.27 -4.63
C MET A 158 3.62 -6.84 -3.24
N LEU A 159 3.13 -5.71 -2.73
CA LEU A 159 3.56 -5.18 -1.42
C LEU A 159 3.11 -6.05 -0.25
N GLY A 160 1.92 -6.66 -0.34
CA GLY A 160 1.44 -7.63 0.64
C GLY A 160 2.27 -8.91 0.66
N SER A 161 2.72 -9.40 -0.51
CA SER A 161 3.58 -10.58 -0.59
C SER A 161 4.97 -10.32 0.00
N LEU A 162 5.53 -9.12 -0.18
CA LEU A 162 6.76 -8.69 0.51
C LEU A 162 6.59 -8.74 2.04
N GLY A 163 5.49 -8.22 2.55
CA GLY A 163 5.18 -8.31 3.98
C GLY A 163 5.08 -9.75 4.47
N MET A 164 4.41 -10.63 3.72
CA MET A 164 4.32 -12.06 4.05
C MET A 164 5.68 -12.75 4.02
N PHE A 165 6.53 -12.42 3.06
CA PHE A 165 7.89 -12.92 3.01
C PHE A 165 8.67 -12.54 4.28
N LEU A 166 8.64 -11.29 4.68
CA LEU A 166 9.27 -10.81 5.91
C LEU A 166 8.70 -11.51 7.16
N SER A 167 7.37 -11.70 7.22
CA SER A 167 6.73 -12.40 8.34
C SER A 167 7.11 -13.87 8.42
N SER A 168 7.54 -14.49 7.33
CA SER A 168 8.01 -15.87 7.33
C SER A 168 9.39 -16.01 8.02
N ALA A 169 10.24 -15.02 7.88
CA ALA A 169 11.59 -15.00 8.44
C ALA A 169 11.61 -14.62 9.94
N ILE A 170 10.65 -13.80 10.38
CA ILE A 170 10.63 -13.24 11.73
C ILE A 170 9.63 -14.01 12.59
N LYS A 171 10.10 -14.52 13.73
CA LYS A 171 9.30 -15.37 14.61
C LYS A 171 8.53 -14.60 15.68
N GLN A 172 9.09 -13.50 16.17
CA GLN A 172 8.57 -12.72 17.31
C GLN A 172 7.86 -11.46 16.83
N LEU A 173 6.72 -11.17 17.43
CA LEU A 173 5.88 -10.01 17.09
C LEU A 173 6.61 -8.67 17.28
N GLU A 174 7.33 -8.55 18.38
CA GLU A 174 8.09 -7.34 18.73
C GLU A 174 9.17 -7.02 17.70
N ASN A 175 9.93 -8.04 17.28
CA ASN A 175 10.97 -7.89 16.26
C ASN A 175 10.38 -7.56 14.89
N PHE A 176 9.20 -8.10 14.57
CA PHE A 176 8.55 -7.81 13.29
C PHE A 176 8.13 -6.35 13.19
N ALA A 177 7.60 -5.76 14.26
CA ALA A 177 7.21 -4.35 14.28
C ALA A 177 8.40 -3.41 14.01
N GLY A 178 9.56 -3.71 14.60
CA GLY A 178 10.81 -2.98 14.36
C GLY A 178 11.29 -3.09 12.90
N VAL A 179 11.36 -4.32 12.38
CA VAL A 179 11.79 -4.59 11.00
C VAL A 179 10.80 -3.96 9.99
N MET A 180 9.50 -4.01 10.28
CA MET A 180 8.49 -3.39 9.44
C MET A 180 8.76 -1.91 9.21
N ASN A 181 9.03 -1.15 10.26
CA ASN A 181 9.35 0.27 10.14
C ASN A 181 10.68 0.50 9.41
N PHE A 182 11.69 -0.33 9.70
CA PHE A 182 12.99 -0.27 9.03
C PHE A 182 12.91 -0.57 7.53
N VAL A 183 11.96 -1.36 7.08
CA VAL A 183 11.74 -1.65 5.66
C VAL A 183 10.87 -0.58 5.00
N ILE A 184 9.78 -0.15 5.66
CA ILE A 184 8.80 0.78 5.07
C ILE A 184 9.44 2.13 4.77
N PHE A 185 10.16 2.73 5.73
CA PHE A 185 10.70 4.06 5.54
C PHE A 185 11.74 4.16 4.43
N PRO A 186 12.78 3.31 4.36
CA PRO A 186 13.70 3.32 3.24
C PRO A 186 13.01 3.06 1.89
N MET A 187 12.06 2.12 1.82
CA MET A 187 11.32 1.88 0.59
C MET A 187 10.53 3.11 0.14
N PHE A 188 9.92 3.85 1.05
CA PHE A 188 9.17 5.05 0.73
C PHE A 188 10.07 6.21 0.32
N PHE A 189 11.12 6.50 1.10
CA PHE A 189 12.01 7.63 0.83
C PHE A 189 12.94 7.41 -0.37
N ALA A 190 13.40 6.19 -0.58
CA ALA A 190 14.20 5.83 -1.75
C ALA A 190 13.32 5.34 -2.91
N SER A 191 12.36 6.15 -3.32
CA SER A 191 11.41 5.85 -4.40
C SER A 191 11.00 7.12 -5.16
N SER A 192 10.24 6.95 -6.24
CA SER A 192 9.64 8.07 -6.99
C SER A 192 8.40 8.69 -6.31
N ALA A 193 8.10 8.31 -5.06
CA ALA A 193 6.92 8.82 -4.35
C ALA A 193 7.02 10.32 -4.04
N LEU A 194 8.20 10.80 -3.65
CA LEU A 194 8.43 12.17 -3.20
C LEU A 194 9.02 13.07 -4.28
N TYR A 195 9.80 12.51 -5.20
CA TYR A 195 10.50 13.25 -6.25
C TYR A 195 10.66 12.42 -7.51
N PRO A 196 10.68 13.06 -8.69
CA PRO A 196 10.86 12.36 -9.96
C PRO A 196 12.23 11.69 -10.06
N LEU A 197 12.30 10.51 -10.67
CA LEU A 197 13.56 9.75 -10.82
C LEU A 197 14.62 10.53 -11.59
N TRP A 198 14.25 11.27 -12.65
CA TRP A 198 15.19 12.07 -13.43
C TRP A 198 15.91 13.14 -12.60
N LYS A 199 15.21 13.71 -11.60
CA LYS A 199 15.80 14.71 -10.71
C LYS A 199 16.79 14.09 -9.72
N ILE A 200 16.57 12.83 -9.34
CA ILE A 200 17.52 12.07 -8.53
C ILE A 200 18.78 11.74 -9.36
N GLU A 201 18.59 11.36 -10.62
CA GLU A 201 19.69 11.04 -11.55
C GLU A 201 20.64 12.24 -11.72
N GLU A 202 20.11 13.46 -11.87
CA GLU A 202 20.91 14.69 -11.93
C GLU A 202 21.72 14.96 -10.65
N THR A 203 21.23 14.51 -9.50
CA THR A 203 21.85 14.80 -8.21
C THR A 203 22.82 13.71 -7.78
N SER A 204 22.46 12.43 -7.97
CA SER A 204 23.26 11.28 -7.54
C SER A 204 22.89 10.01 -8.29
N GLU A 205 23.78 9.55 -9.15
CA GLU A 205 23.61 8.33 -9.93
C GLU A 205 23.42 7.09 -9.04
N TRP A 206 24.14 6.98 -7.93
CA TRP A 206 23.99 5.87 -6.98
C TRP A 206 22.56 5.83 -6.40
N LEU A 207 22.03 6.98 -5.97
CA LEU A 207 20.68 7.05 -5.38
C LEU A 207 19.62 6.74 -6.44
N TYR A 208 19.84 7.15 -7.69
CA TYR A 208 18.96 6.80 -8.81
C TYR A 208 18.82 5.29 -8.96
N TYR A 209 19.92 4.52 -8.97
CA TYR A 209 19.85 3.06 -9.07
C TYR A 209 19.13 2.43 -7.88
N VAL A 210 19.32 2.93 -6.66
CA VAL A 210 18.59 2.46 -5.48
C VAL A 210 17.10 2.68 -5.65
N CYS A 211 16.67 3.86 -6.09
CA CYS A 211 15.27 4.18 -6.34
C CYS A 211 14.70 3.39 -7.52
N PHE A 212 15.49 3.19 -8.58
CA PHE A 212 15.10 2.47 -9.78
C PHE A 212 14.82 0.99 -9.50
N TYR A 213 15.68 0.31 -8.74
CA TYR A 213 15.48 -1.11 -8.37
C TYR A 213 14.52 -1.32 -7.21
N ASN A 214 14.02 -0.26 -6.60
CA ASN A 214 13.07 -0.35 -5.52
C ASN A 214 11.68 -0.79 -6.06
N PRO A 215 11.13 -1.94 -5.63
CA PRO A 215 9.83 -2.41 -6.10
C PRO A 215 8.69 -1.43 -5.76
N PHE A 216 8.83 -0.64 -4.72
CA PHE A 216 7.86 0.37 -4.35
C PHE A 216 7.73 1.48 -5.40
N THR A 217 8.82 1.84 -6.08
CA THR A 217 8.81 2.80 -7.20
C THR A 217 7.84 2.36 -8.29
N TYR A 218 7.87 1.09 -8.67
CA TYR A 218 6.97 0.56 -9.70
C TYR A 218 5.50 0.55 -9.27
N ALA A 219 5.24 0.32 -7.97
CA ALA A 219 3.89 0.46 -7.43
C ALA A 219 3.39 1.91 -7.54
N VAL A 220 4.24 2.87 -7.15
CA VAL A 220 3.91 4.31 -7.22
C VAL A 220 3.64 4.75 -8.66
N GLU A 221 4.53 4.39 -9.61
CA GLU A 221 4.37 4.77 -11.01
C GLU A 221 3.12 4.12 -11.63
N SER A 222 2.87 2.84 -11.37
CA SER A 222 1.68 2.17 -11.85
C SER A 222 0.39 2.82 -11.34
N ILE A 223 0.35 3.24 -10.08
CA ILE A 223 -0.76 3.98 -9.49
C ILE A 223 -0.87 5.37 -10.11
N ARG A 224 0.25 6.09 -10.28
CA ARG A 224 0.29 7.43 -10.88
C ARG A 224 -0.25 7.44 -12.29
N PHE A 225 0.26 6.56 -13.15
CA PHE A 225 -0.22 6.45 -14.53
C PHE A 225 -1.69 6.04 -14.60
N SER A 226 -2.12 5.06 -13.78
CA SER A 226 -3.52 4.62 -13.77
C SER A 226 -4.49 5.68 -13.24
N LEU A 227 -4.02 6.59 -12.37
CA LEU A 227 -4.88 7.62 -11.79
C LEU A 227 -5.03 8.85 -12.68
N TYR A 228 -3.96 9.22 -13.41
CA TYR A 228 -3.90 10.49 -14.16
C TYR A 228 -3.73 10.34 -15.67
N SER A 229 -3.47 9.14 -16.21
CA SER A 229 -3.49 8.94 -17.66
C SER A 229 -4.95 8.98 -18.17
N GLN A 230 -5.19 9.84 -19.11
CA GLN A 230 -6.46 9.92 -19.83
C GLN A 230 -6.45 9.03 -21.07
#